data_4bc668097303d9dddb7fe59beef4b836
#
_entry.id   4bc668097303d9dddb7fe59beef4b836
#
_cell.length_a   1.000
_cell.length_b   1.000
_cell.length_c   1.000
_cell.angle_alpha   90.00
_cell.angle_beta   90.00
_cell.angle_gamma   90.00
#
_symmetry.space_group_name_H-M   'P 1'
#
loop_
_entity.id
_entity.type
_entity.pdbx_description
1 polymer ?
#
loop_
_entity_poly.entity_id
_entity_poly.type
_entity_poly.pdbx_seq_one_letter_code
_entity_poly.pdbx_strand_id
1 'polypeptide(L)'
;MVQDVEKRNKSYNQYVENVTKKAGCVYNCFKAFITGGIICTIGQLIMNFMKMTGMTADDAASYTTLILVALSVIFTGFGIYPLITSFGGAGALVPITGFANSIASPAIEYKKEGQVFGIGCQIFKIAGQDRLYCMEYFSAGL
;
A
#
# COMPACT_ATOMS: atom_id res chain seq x y z
N MET A 1 -41.03 -4.74 -8.31
CA MET A 1 -39.74 -5.40 -8.06
C MET A 1 -38.55 -4.62 -8.64
N VAL A 2 -38.50 -4.34 -9.94
CA VAL A 2 -37.40 -3.55 -10.55
C VAL A 2 -37.38 -2.11 -10.06
N GLN A 3 -38.49 -1.45 -9.91
CA GLN A 3 -38.62 -0.08 -9.41
C GLN A 3 -38.20 0.08 -7.95
N ASP A 4 -38.43 -0.94 -7.11
CA ASP A 4 -38.01 -0.90 -5.70
C ASP A 4 -36.49 -1.04 -5.54
N VAL A 5 -35.85 -1.83 -6.42
CA VAL A 5 -34.38 -1.96 -6.46
C VAL A 5 -33.73 -0.64 -6.88
N GLU A 6 -34.31 0.01 -7.90
CA GLU A 6 -33.79 1.29 -8.40
C GLU A 6 -33.94 2.42 -7.37
N LYS A 7 -35.06 2.45 -6.65
CA LYS A 7 -35.32 3.42 -5.58
C LYS A 7 -34.36 3.21 -4.39
N ARG A 8 -34.09 1.96 -4.05
CA ARG A 8 -33.12 1.60 -3.01
C ARG A 8 -31.69 1.96 -3.41
N ASN A 9 -31.31 1.74 -4.64
CA ASN A 9 -30.00 2.11 -5.16
C ASN A 9 -29.82 3.63 -5.21
N LYS A 10 -30.83 4.39 -5.55
CA LYS A 10 -30.78 5.87 -5.50
C LYS A 10 -30.63 6.38 -4.07
N SER A 11 -31.38 5.83 -3.12
CA SER A 11 -31.24 6.19 -1.70
C SER A 11 -29.89 5.82 -1.13
N TYR A 12 -29.33 4.66 -1.52
CA TYR A 12 -28.00 4.24 -1.14
C TYR A 12 -26.92 5.17 -1.71
N ASN A 13 -27.01 5.53 -2.98
CA ASN A 13 -26.07 6.45 -3.62
C ASN A 13 -26.11 7.84 -2.98
N GLN A 14 -27.30 8.36 -2.65
CA GLN A 14 -27.43 9.62 -1.92
C GLN A 14 -26.83 9.56 -0.52
N TYR A 15 -26.99 8.45 0.19
CA TYR A 15 -26.38 8.25 1.49
C TYR A 15 -24.85 8.19 1.39
N VAL A 16 -24.33 7.46 0.40
CA VAL A 16 -22.88 7.37 0.13
C VAL A 16 -22.30 8.74 -0.24
N GLU A 17 -22.97 9.53 -1.09
CA GLU A 17 -22.53 10.88 -1.44
C GLU A 17 -22.46 11.83 -0.23
N ASN A 18 -23.38 11.72 0.71
CA ASN A 18 -23.44 12.55 1.91
C ASN A 18 -22.40 12.15 2.96
N VAL A 19 -22.05 10.86 3.03
CA VAL A 19 -21.08 10.33 4.01
C VAL A 19 -19.66 10.35 3.47
N THR A 20 -19.48 10.22 2.15
CA THR A 20 -18.16 10.23 1.52
C THR A 20 -17.68 11.68 1.41
N LYS A 21 -16.71 12.05 2.24
CA LYS A 21 -15.99 13.33 2.08
C LYS A 21 -15.43 13.41 0.67
N LYS A 22 -15.85 14.39 -0.11
CA LYS A 22 -15.21 14.73 -1.40
C LYS A 22 -13.77 15.14 -1.13
N ALA A 23 -12.87 14.17 -1.18
CA ALA A 23 -11.44 14.45 -1.08
C ALA A 23 -11.02 15.18 -2.36
N GLY A 24 -10.41 16.34 -2.23
CA GLY A 24 -9.88 17.08 -3.38
C GLY A 24 -8.83 16.22 -4.10
N CYS A 25 -9.20 15.68 -5.27
CA CYS A 25 -8.36 14.76 -6.04
C CYS A 25 -6.96 15.34 -6.31
N VAL A 26 -6.87 16.60 -6.68
CA VAL A 26 -5.60 17.30 -6.97
C VAL A 26 -4.71 17.41 -5.72
N TYR A 27 -5.29 17.74 -4.57
CA TYR A 27 -4.55 17.86 -3.32
C TYR A 27 -4.01 16.51 -2.83
N ASN A 28 -4.82 15.46 -2.93
CA ASN A 28 -4.39 14.11 -2.57
C ASN A 28 -3.34 13.56 -3.54
N CYS A 29 -3.46 13.87 -4.84
CA CYS A 29 -2.46 13.52 -5.84
C CYS A 29 -1.11 14.18 -5.55
N PHE A 30 -1.11 15.46 -5.15
CA PHE A 30 0.10 16.18 -4.78
C PHE A 30 0.77 15.59 -3.53
N LYS A 31 0.00 15.24 -2.50
CA LYS A 31 0.51 14.54 -1.31
C LYS A 31 1.12 13.19 -1.66
N ALA A 32 0.43 12.40 -2.48
CA ALA A 32 0.92 11.11 -2.94
C ALA A 32 2.22 11.23 -3.73
N PHE A 33 2.33 12.24 -4.59
CA PHE A 33 3.54 12.52 -5.35
C PHE A 33 4.74 12.86 -4.44
N ILE A 34 4.54 13.72 -3.46
CA ILE A 34 5.60 14.09 -2.51
C ILE A 34 6.04 12.87 -1.70
N THR A 35 5.09 12.11 -1.15
CA THR A 35 5.39 10.95 -0.31
C THR A 35 6.10 9.86 -1.10
N GLY A 36 5.61 9.51 -2.30
CA GLY A 36 6.25 8.57 -3.21
C GLY A 36 7.64 9.03 -3.65
N GLY A 37 7.79 10.33 -3.96
CA GLY A 37 9.08 10.95 -4.31
C GLY A 37 10.12 10.82 -3.20
N ILE A 38 9.74 11.08 -1.94
CA ILE A 38 10.63 10.92 -0.79
C ILE A 38 11.09 9.47 -0.65
N ILE A 39 10.17 8.50 -0.75
CA ILE A 39 10.50 7.07 -0.66
C ILE A 39 11.46 6.66 -1.79
N CYS A 40 11.20 7.09 -3.01
CA CYS A 40 12.07 6.82 -4.17
C CYS A 40 13.46 7.45 -4.00
N THR A 41 13.54 8.67 -3.47
CA THR A 41 14.82 9.35 -3.20
C THR A 41 15.65 8.61 -2.17
N ILE A 42 15.01 8.13 -1.09
CA ILE A 42 15.68 7.30 -0.08
C ILE A 42 16.18 5.99 -0.72
N GLY A 43 15.36 5.32 -1.54
CA GLY A 43 15.77 4.12 -2.27
C GLY A 43 16.97 4.37 -3.19
N GLN A 44 16.98 5.49 -3.89
CA GLN A 44 18.09 5.85 -4.78
C GLN A 44 19.38 6.17 -4.00
N LEU A 45 19.28 6.81 -2.84
CA LEU A 45 20.44 7.04 -1.96
C LEU A 45 21.05 5.73 -1.49
N ILE A 46 20.23 4.78 -1.03
CA ILE A 46 20.70 3.45 -0.60
C ILE A 46 21.36 2.72 -1.77
N MET A 47 20.76 2.74 -2.96
CA MET A 47 21.29 2.11 -4.17
C MET A 47 22.65 2.70 -4.56
N ASN A 48 22.77 4.03 -4.53
CA ASN A 48 24.05 4.70 -4.83
C ASN A 48 25.13 4.34 -3.80
N PHE A 49 24.75 4.27 -2.53
CA PHE A 49 25.69 3.85 -1.47
C PHE A 49 26.18 2.41 -1.70
N MET A 50 25.29 1.48 -2.07
CA MET A 50 25.67 0.09 -2.39
C MET A 50 26.60 0.00 -3.62
N LYS A 51 26.36 0.83 -4.63
CA LYS A 51 27.25 0.91 -5.81
C LYS A 51 28.64 1.44 -5.46
N MET A 52 28.74 2.38 -4.53
CA MET A 52 30.03 2.90 -4.07
C MET A 52 30.86 1.85 -3.31
N THR A 53 30.23 0.83 -2.73
CA THR A 53 30.93 -0.32 -2.10
C THR A 53 31.44 -1.36 -3.10
N GLY A 54 31.29 -1.12 -4.40
CA GLY A 54 31.82 -1.98 -5.47
C GLY A 54 30.89 -3.13 -5.89
N MET A 55 29.61 -3.09 -5.51
CA MET A 55 28.62 -4.09 -5.93
C MET A 55 28.19 -3.90 -7.38
N THR A 56 27.78 -4.99 -8.03
CA THR A 56 27.15 -4.92 -9.36
C THR A 56 25.81 -4.19 -9.30
N ALA A 57 25.32 -3.64 -10.42
CA ALA A 57 24.06 -2.90 -10.43
C ALA A 57 22.86 -3.76 -9.99
N ASP A 58 22.84 -5.04 -10.37
CA ASP A 58 21.78 -5.99 -10.07
C ASP A 58 21.78 -6.39 -8.57
N ASP A 59 22.96 -6.62 -8.01
CA ASP A 59 23.11 -6.91 -6.59
C ASP A 59 22.71 -5.70 -5.74
N ALA A 60 23.16 -4.49 -6.11
CA ALA A 60 22.81 -3.26 -5.43
C ALA A 60 21.29 -3.02 -5.42
N ALA A 61 20.58 -3.31 -6.52
CA ALA A 61 19.12 -3.22 -6.58
C ALA A 61 18.44 -4.21 -5.64
N SER A 62 18.91 -5.46 -5.61
CA SER A 62 18.38 -6.51 -4.74
C SER A 62 18.55 -6.17 -3.25
N TYR A 63 19.74 -5.73 -2.85
CA TYR A 63 20.00 -5.30 -1.47
C TYR A 63 19.21 -4.05 -1.08
N THR A 64 19.05 -3.09 -1.98
CA THR A 64 18.24 -1.90 -1.73
C THR A 64 16.78 -2.29 -1.45
N THR A 65 16.23 -3.21 -2.22
CA THR A 65 14.88 -3.72 -2.02
C THR A 65 14.72 -4.39 -0.66
N LEU A 66 15.66 -5.25 -0.27
CA LEU A 66 15.66 -5.90 1.05
C LEU A 66 15.72 -4.89 2.20
N ILE A 67 16.58 -3.89 2.10
CA ILE A 67 16.70 -2.84 3.13
C ILE A 67 15.41 -2.03 3.24
N LEU A 68 14.78 -1.64 2.13
CA LEU A 68 13.52 -0.91 2.13
C LEU A 68 12.38 -1.73 2.74
N VAL A 69 12.30 -3.02 2.42
CA VAL A 69 11.32 -3.95 3.01
C VAL A 69 11.54 -4.06 4.53
N ALA A 70 12.76 -4.30 4.97
CA ALA A 70 13.10 -4.41 6.39
C ALA A 70 12.74 -3.12 7.15
N LEU A 71 13.06 -1.96 6.58
CA LEU A 71 12.77 -0.65 7.16
C LEU A 71 11.26 -0.42 7.28
N SER A 72 10.49 -0.79 6.26
CA SER A 72 9.03 -0.73 6.26
C SER A 72 8.42 -1.63 7.35
N VAL A 73 8.89 -2.86 7.50
CA VAL A 73 8.42 -3.78 8.55
C VAL A 73 8.69 -3.21 9.95
N ILE A 74 9.86 -2.61 10.17
CA ILE A 74 10.21 -1.96 11.44
C ILE A 74 9.27 -0.78 11.71
N PHE A 75 9.02 0.09 10.74
CA PHE A 75 8.10 1.22 10.89
C PHE A 75 6.64 0.78 11.11
N THR A 76 6.24 -0.34 10.50
CA THR A 76 4.93 -0.95 10.75
C THR A 76 4.84 -1.47 12.18
N GLY A 77 5.90 -2.11 12.69
CA GLY A 77 5.98 -2.60 14.07
C GLY A 77 5.88 -1.48 15.12
N PHE A 78 6.42 -0.31 14.83
CA PHE A 78 6.28 0.88 15.69
C PHE A 78 4.95 1.63 15.51
N GLY A 79 4.09 1.24 14.58
CA GLY A 79 2.83 1.92 14.29
C GLY A 79 3.00 3.28 13.57
N ILE A 80 4.18 3.59 13.06
CA ILE A 80 4.49 4.84 12.35
C ILE A 80 3.98 4.78 10.90
N TYR A 81 4.02 3.60 10.29
CA TYR A 81 3.65 3.43 8.88
C TYR A 81 2.17 3.80 8.59
N PRO A 82 1.17 3.47 9.43
CA PRO A 82 -0.21 3.93 9.25
C PRO A 82 -0.36 5.45 9.22
N LEU A 83 0.46 6.20 9.95
CA LEU A 83 0.46 7.67 9.91
C LEU A 83 0.96 8.18 8.54
N ILE A 84 2.01 7.55 8.00
CA ILE A 84 2.57 7.89 6.68
C ILE A 84 1.54 7.60 5.58
N THR A 85 0.85 6.45 5.64
CA THR A 85 -0.18 6.08 4.66
C THR A 85 -1.43 6.96 4.76
N SER A 86 -1.83 7.36 5.95
CA SER A 86 -2.93 8.30 6.17
C SER A 86 -2.65 9.67 5.54
N PHE A 87 -1.41 10.12 5.54
CA PHE A 87 -1.00 11.37 4.91
C PHE A 87 -0.75 11.23 3.40
N GLY A 88 0.02 10.23 3.01
CA GLY A 88 0.54 10.04 1.65
C GLY A 88 -0.40 9.27 0.71
N GLY A 89 -1.41 8.56 1.27
CA GLY A 89 -2.34 7.77 0.47
C GLY A 89 -1.64 6.79 -0.47
N ALA A 90 -1.97 6.84 -1.75
CA ALA A 90 -1.42 5.96 -2.78
C ALA A 90 0.12 6.05 -2.90
N GLY A 91 0.71 7.23 -2.63
CA GLY A 91 2.16 7.41 -2.71
C GLY A 91 2.97 6.57 -1.72
N ALA A 92 2.36 6.19 -0.58
CA ALA A 92 2.97 5.30 0.40
C ALA A 92 2.57 3.83 0.20
N LEU A 93 1.43 3.55 -0.45
CA LEU A 93 0.91 2.19 -0.65
C LEU A 93 1.49 1.50 -1.88
N VAL A 94 1.71 2.23 -2.97
CA VAL A 94 2.19 1.68 -4.25
C VAL A 94 3.64 1.19 -4.20
N PRO A 95 4.60 1.86 -3.53
CA PRO A 95 5.97 1.37 -3.43
C PRO A 95 6.07 0.02 -2.72
N ILE A 96 7.22 -0.66 -2.88
CA ILE A 96 7.50 -1.96 -2.24
C ILE A 96 7.37 -1.91 -0.71
N THR A 97 7.59 -0.75 -0.12
CA THR A 97 7.39 -0.49 1.31
C THR A 97 5.93 -0.64 1.72
N GLY A 98 4.98 -0.22 0.87
CA GLY A 98 3.55 -0.42 1.08
C GLY A 98 3.16 -1.90 1.04
N PHE A 99 3.73 -2.65 0.09
CA PHE A 99 3.52 -4.10 0.03
C PHE A 99 4.07 -4.81 1.28
N ALA A 100 5.26 -4.44 1.74
CA ALA A 100 5.83 -4.97 2.98
C ALA A 100 4.94 -4.66 4.20
N ASN A 101 4.36 -3.46 4.28
CA ASN A 101 3.40 -3.10 5.32
C ASN A 101 2.11 -3.92 5.23
N SER A 102 1.59 -4.20 4.04
CA SER A 102 0.37 -5.01 3.85
C SER A 102 0.52 -6.46 4.32
N ILE A 103 1.74 -6.95 4.37
CA ILE A 103 2.08 -8.27 4.92
C ILE A 103 2.34 -8.19 6.43
N ALA A 104 3.11 -7.19 6.87
CA ALA A 104 3.53 -7.06 8.27
C ALA A 104 2.38 -6.66 9.20
N SER A 105 1.47 -5.78 8.75
CA SER A 105 0.37 -5.31 9.58
C SER A 105 -0.58 -6.45 10.03
N PRO A 106 -1.09 -7.31 9.13
CA PRO A 106 -1.88 -8.47 9.56
C PRO A 106 -1.10 -9.47 10.41
N ALA A 107 0.20 -9.64 10.15
CA ALA A 107 1.02 -10.53 10.95
C ALA A 107 1.14 -10.08 12.42
N ILE A 108 1.15 -8.77 12.66
CA ILE A 108 1.20 -8.20 14.00
C ILE A 108 -0.19 -8.22 14.65
N GLU A 109 -1.23 -7.82 13.92
CA GLU A 109 -2.59 -7.66 14.42
C GLU A 109 -3.24 -9.01 14.78
N TYR A 110 -3.12 -10.01 13.90
CA TYR A 110 -3.76 -11.33 14.05
C TYR A 110 -2.87 -12.39 14.74
N LYS A 111 -1.79 -11.95 15.38
CA LYS A 111 -0.87 -12.84 16.11
C LYS A 111 -1.56 -13.73 17.16
N LYS A 112 -2.66 -13.24 17.75
CA LYS A 112 -3.42 -13.97 18.78
C LYS A 112 -4.36 -15.04 18.21
N GLU A 113 -4.70 -14.99 16.93
CA GLU A 113 -5.67 -15.88 16.28
C GLU A 113 -5.03 -17.15 15.69
N GLY A 114 -3.71 -17.30 15.81
CA GLY A 114 -2.95 -18.44 15.31
C GLY A 114 -2.22 -18.18 13.99
N GLN A 115 -1.19 -19.00 13.73
CA GLN A 115 -0.28 -18.76 12.61
C GLN A 115 -0.90 -19.08 11.24
N VAL A 116 -1.69 -20.13 11.13
CA VAL A 116 -2.21 -20.60 9.83
C VAL A 116 -3.53 -19.92 9.50
N PHE A 117 -4.54 -20.03 10.37
CA PHE A 117 -5.89 -19.50 10.12
C PHE A 117 -6.02 -18.00 10.43
N GLY A 118 -5.23 -17.46 11.35
CA GLY A 118 -5.18 -16.04 11.64
C GLY A 118 -4.25 -15.30 10.66
N ILE A 119 -2.96 -15.36 10.92
CA ILE A 119 -1.94 -14.60 10.18
C ILE A 119 -1.92 -14.98 8.70
N GLY A 120 -1.82 -16.27 8.37
CA GLY A 120 -1.69 -16.76 7.00
C GLY A 120 -2.87 -16.36 6.12
N CYS A 121 -4.09 -16.66 6.56
CA CYS A 121 -5.30 -16.28 5.81
C CYS A 121 -5.43 -14.79 5.58
N GLN A 122 -5.12 -13.95 6.57
CA GLN A 122 -5.24 -12.51 6.45
C GLN A 122 -4.16 -11.89 5.56
N ILE A 123 -2.93 -12.40 5.60
CA ILE A 123 -1.87 -11.97 4.67
C ILE A 123 -2.31 -12.25 3.23
N PHE A 124 -2.79 -13.47 2.93
CA PHE A 124 -3.24 -13.80 1.57
C PHE A 124 -4.48 -13.03 1.15
N LYS A 125 -5.38 -12.72 2.07
CA LYS A 125 -6.57 -11.94 1.79
C LYS A 125 -6.25 -10.49 1.44
N ILE A 126 -5.30 -9.86 2.14
CA ILE A 126 -4.92 -8.47 1.93
C ILE A 126 -3.92 -8.36 0.77
N ALA A 127 -2.78 -9.05 0.85
CA ALA A 127 -1.74 -8.97 -0.18
C ALA A 127 -2.12 -9.63 -1.52
N GLY A 128 -2.98 -10.65 -1.48
CA GLY A 128 -3.52 -11.29 -2.69
C GLY A 128 -4.51 -10.41 -3.43
N GLN A 129 -5.33 -9.65 -2.71
CA GLN A 129 -6.31 -8.75 -3.27
C GLN A 129 -5.64 -7.55 -3.96
N ASP A 130 -4.60 -6.97 -3.38
CA ASP A 130 -3.83 -5.88 -3.99
C ASP A 130 -3.22 -6.28 -5.35
N ARG A 131 -2.75 -7.52 -5.49
CA ARG A 131 -2.24 -8.03 -6.76
C ARG A 131 -3.33 -8.23 -7.82
N LEU A 132 -4.50 -8.70 -7.42
CA LEU A 132 -5.61 -8.91 -8.34
C LEU A 132 -6.14 -7.57 -8.87
N TYR A 133 -6.30 -6.57 -8.02
CA TYR A 133 -6.70 -5.23 -8.47
C TYR A 133 -5.67 -4.59 -9.41
N CYS A 134 -4.36 -4.68 -9.11
CA CYS A 134 -3.33 -4.19 -10.02
C CYS A 134 -3.35 -4.90 -11.38
N MET A 135 -3.59 -6.21 -11.41
CA MET A 135 -3.69 -6.98 -12.67
C MET A 135 -4.94 -6.61 -13.47
N GLU A 136 -6.06 -6.42 -12.79
CA GLU A 136 -7.35 -6.08 -13.42
C GLU A 136 -7.31 -4.68 -14.05
N TYR A 137 -6.73 -3.70 -13.36
CA TYR A 137 -6.51 -2.36 -13.90
C TYR A 137 -5.51 -2.34 -15.07
N PHE A 138 -4.48 -3.18 -15.02
CA PHE A 138 -3.51 -3.29 -16.11
C PHE A 138 -4.11 -3.95 -17.36
N SER A 139 -4.98 -4.96 -17.19
CA SER A 139 -5.66 -5.64 -18.30
C SER A 139 -6.82 -4.81 -18.89
N ALA A 140 -7.45 -3.93 -18.10
CA ALA A 140 -8.51 -3.05 -18.58
C ALA A 140 -8.00 -1.77 -19.26
N GLY A 141 -6.71 -1.48 -19.15
CA GLY A 141 -6.04 -0.33 -19.79
C GLY A 141 -5.39 -0.64 -21.13
N LEU A 142 -5.49 -1.88 -21.62
CA LEU A 142 -5.10 -2.34 -22.96
C LEU A 142 -6.35 -2.60 -23.80
#